data_77659c78339104e940e10111260648e5
#
_entry.id   77659c78339104e940e10111260648e5
#
_cell.length_a   1.000
_cell.length_b   1.000
_cell.length_c   1.000
_cell.angle_alpha   90.00
_cell.angle_beta   90.00
_cell.angle_gamma   90.00
#
_symmetry.space_group_name_H-M   'P 1'
#
loop_
_entity.id
_entity.type
_entity.pdbx_description
1 polymer ?
#
loop_
_entity_poly.entity_id
_entity_poly.type
_entity_poly.pdbx_seq_one_letter_code
_entity_poly.pdbx_strand_id
1 'polypeptide(L)'
;MLEWVPGQPVRARINEALGDRIGGIEEDEALRRLMRKIGAAVGRMHKIGVVHGDLTTSNMMLSPKPLNEIVDGESEPEKEGSTLDGEIVIIDLGLASGSVLHEDRAVDLYVLERAFGSTHPRAECIFSEVLDAYGSSFPQAPVVLKKLDEVRMRGRKRSMLG
;
A
#
# COMPACT_ATOMS: atom_id res chain seq x y z
N MET A 1 5.81 -20.36 14.17
CA MET A 1 6.95 -19.43 14.40
C MET A 1 6.59 -18.09 13.78
N LEU A 2 6.59 -17.02 14.56
CA LEU A 2 6.35 -15.67 14.04
C LEU A 2 7.66 -15.15 13.46
N GLU A 3 7.65 -14.82 12.18
CA GLU A 3 8.80 -14.21 11.53
C GLU A 3 8.90 -12.74 11.93
N TRP A 4 10.07 -12.31 12.38
CA TRP A 4 10.34 -10.92 12.68
C TRP A 4 10.58 -10.16 11.37
N VAL A 5 9.69 -9.19 11.05
CA VAL A 5 9.87 -8.29 9.90
C VAL A 5 10.57 -7.02 10.39
N PRO A 6 11.81 -6.76 9.96
CA PRO A 6 12.49 -5.52 10.31
C PRO A 6 11.83 -4.33 9.62
N GLY A 7 11.89 -3.16 10.24
CA GLY A 7 11.33 -1.93 9.67
C GLY A 7 10.26 -1.31 10.56
N GLN A 8 9.50 -0.41 9.98
CA GLN A 8 8.42 0.29 10.67
C GLN A 8 7.10 0.19 9.90
N PRO A 9 5.96 0.26 10.61
CA PRO A 9 4.66 0.30 9.94
C PRO A 9 4.58 1.44 8.92
N VAL A 10 4.05 1.15 7.76
CA VAL A 10 3.83 2.15 6.69
C VAL A 10 2.99 3.31 7.20
N ARG A 11 1.99 3.05 8.05
CA ARG A 11 1.21 4.08 8.72
C ARG A 11 2.08 5.10 9.47
N ALA A 12 3.04 4.62 10.26
CA ALA A 12 3.93 5.49 11.03
C ALA A 12 4.83 6.32 10.10
N ARG A 13 5.35 5.71 9.03
CA ARG A 13 6.20 6.40 8.06
C ARG A 13 5.46 7.47 7.28
N ILE A 14 4.23 7.23 6.87
CA ILE A 14 3.40 8.23 6.21
C ILE A 14 3.13 9.40 7.17
N ASN A 15 2.72 9.11 8.41
CA ASN A 15 2.44 10.15 9.39
C ASN A 15 3.69 11.01 9.71
N GLU A 16 4.85 10.38 9.82
CA GLU A 16 6.13 11.08 10.02
C GLU A 16 6.49 11.99 8.83
N ALA A 17 6.31 11.48 7.59
CA ALA A 17 6.56 12.25 6.38
C ALA A 17 5.59 13.42 6.21
N LEU A 18 4.34 13.26 6.62
CA LEU A 18 3.35 14.33 6.63
C LEU A 18 3.64 15.37 7.70
N GLY A 19 4.07 14.95 8.91
CA GLY A 19 4.44 15.80 10.04
C GLY A 19 3.63 17.08 10.13
N ASP A 20 4.31 18.20 10.37
CA ASP A 20 3.73 19.55 10.42
C ASP A 20 3.69 20.25 9.05
N ARG A 21 3.95 19.53 7.95
CA ARG A 21 3.94 20.12 6.60
C ARG A 21 2.55 20.67 6.25
N ILE A 22 2.53 21.92 5.81
CA ILE A 22 1.34 22.60 5.28
C ILE A 22 1.52 22.72 3.77
N GLY A 23 0.84 21.84 2.99
CA GLY A 23 0.86 21.86 1.54
C GLY A 23 2.01 21.07 0.90
N GLY A 24 2.03 21.00 -0.43
CA GLY A 24 3.09 20.36 -1.21
C GLY A 24 3.12 18.82 -1.19
N ILE A 25 2.09 18.16 -0.68
CA ILE A 25 2.02 16.68 -0.60
C ILE A 25 1.94 16.06 -2.00
N GLU A 26 1.24 16.70 -2.91
CA GLU A 26 1.10 16.24 -4.30
C GLU A 26 2.43 16.27 -5.06
N GLU A 27 3.35 17.12 -4.65
CA GLU A 27 4.68 17.27 -5.25
C GLU A 27 5.76 16.43 -4.56
N ASP A 28 5.42 15.76 -3.45
CA ASP A 28 6.36 14.92 -2.70
C ASP A 28 6.60 13.59 -3.43
N GLU A 29 7.64 13.55 -4.25
CA GLU A 29 8.00 12.38 -5.04
C GLU A 29 8.38 11.17 -4.18
N ALA A 30 8.94 11.36 -2.99
CA ALA A 30 9.26 10.26 -2.09
C ALA A 30 7.99 9.59 -1.56
N LEU A 31 7.00 10.38 -1.19
CA LEU A 31 5.70 9.89 -0.73
C LEU A 31 4.91 9.23 -1.89
N ARG A 32 4.91 9.83 -3.07
CA ARG A 32 4.30 9.25 -4.28
C ARG A 32 4.95 7.91 -4.64
N ARG A 33 6.27 7.81 -4.55
CA ARG A 33 7.01 6.56 -4.77
C ARG A 33 6.60 5.48 -3.77
N LEU A 34 6.42 5.84 -2.50
CA LEU A 34 5.91 4.93 -1.47
C LEU A 34 4.51 4.42 -1.84
N MET A 35 3.61 5.30 -2.31
CA MET A 35 2.27 4.92 -2.76
C MET A 35 2.33 3.90 -3.90
N ARG A 36 3.19 4.11 -4.90
CA ARG A 36 3.39 3.15 -5.99
C ARG A 36 3.90 1.80 -5.50
N LYS A 37 4.82 1.79 -4.52
CA LYS A 37 5.30 0.54 -3.89
C LYS A 37 4.17 -0.23 -3.19
N ILE A 38 3.27 0.47 -2.50
CA ILE A 38 2.07 -0.12 -1.89
C ILE A 38 1.20 -0.78 -2.96
N GLY A 39 0.86 -0.06 -4.03
CA GLY A 39 0.06 -0.60 -5.13
C GLY A 39 0.67 -1.83 -5.77
N ALA A 40 1.98 -1.80 -6.03
CA ALA A 40 2.71 -2.93 -6.59
C ALA A 40 2.75 -4.15 -5.63
N ALA A 41 2.91 -3.93 -4.33
CA ALA A 41 2.90 -5.00 -3.33
C ALA A 41 1.53 -5.69 -3.23
N VAL A 42 0.46 -4.91 -3.18
CA VAL A 42 -0.91 -5.44 -3.20
C VAL A 42 -1.19 -6.19 -4.50
N GLY A 43 -0.74 -5.66 -5.61
CA GLY A 43 -0.88 -6.33 -6.92
C GLY A 43 -0.17 -7.67 -6.98
N ARG A 44 1.03 -7.79 -6.42
CA ARG A 44 1.75 -9.08 -6.31
C ARG A 44 0.98 -10.10 -5.46
N MET A 45 0.42 -9.67 -4.33
CA MET A 45 -0.40 -10.52 -3.47
C MET A 45 -1.65 -11.02 -4.20
N HIS A 46 -2.38 -10.14 -4.86
CA HIS A 46 -3.57 -10.52 -5.63
C HIS A 46 -3.24 -11.38 -6.85
N LYS A 47 -2.09 -11.15 -7.50
CA LYS A 47 -1.63 -11.96 -8.63
C LYS A 47 -1.47 -13.44 -8.28
N ILE A 48 -0.97 -13.74 -7.09
CA ILE A 48 -0.82 -15.13 -6.60
C ILE A 48 -2.10 -15.70 -6.00
N GLY A 49 -3.22 -14.98 -6.07
CA GLY A 49 -4.52 -15.45 -5.63
C GLY A 49 -4.80 -15.31 -4.13
N VAL A 50 -4.13 -14.39 -3.44
CA VAL A 50 -4.36 -14.11 -2.03
C VAL A 50 -5.08 -12.77 -1.89
N VAL A 51 -6.15 -12.73 -1.10
CA VAL A 51 -6.83 -11.52 -0.63
C VAL A 51 -6.59 -11.38 0.88
N HIS A 52 -6.37 -10.16 1.36
CA HIS A 52 -5.94 -9.93 2.74
C HIS A 52 -7.10 -10.00 3.75
N GLY A 53 -8.21 -9.41 3.42
CA GLY A 53 -9.38 -9.34 4.28
C GLY A 53 -9.41 -8.18 5.28
N ASP A 54 -8.26 -7.57 5.57
CA ASP A 54 -8.12 -6.38 6.44
C ASP A 54 -6.93 -5.51 5.98
N LEU A 55 -6.96 -5.11 4.72
CA LEU A 55 -5.85 -4.40 4.09
C LEU A 55 -5.80 -2.94 4.52
N THR A 56 -4.82 -2.60 5.34
CA THR A 56 -4.59 -1.24 5.87
C THR A 56 -3.10 -0.91 5.90
N THR A 57 -2.75 0.37 6.02
CA THR A 57 -1.35 0.80 6.19
C THR A 57 -0.72 0.36 7.51
N SER A 58 -1.54 -0.03 8.50
CA SER A 58 -1.08 -0.63 9.75
C SER A 58 -0.62 -2.09 9.57
N ASN A 59 -1.16 -2.78 8.56
CA ASN A 59 -0.81 -4.16 8.21
C ASN A 59 0.23 -4.23 7.08
N MET A 60 1.02 -3.18 6.94
CA MET A 60 2.14 -3.11 6.02
C MET A 60 3.37 -2.57 6.76
N MET A 61 4.52 -3.18 6.51
CA MET A 61 5.81 -2.73 7.02
C MET A 61 6.65 -2.17 5.87
N LEU A 62 7.34 -1.07 6.14
CA LEU A 62 8.42 -0.60 5.28
C LEU A 62 9.72 -1.16 5.82
N SER A 63 10.21 -2.20 5.17
CA SER A 63 11.45 -2.89 5.52
C SER A 63 12.62 -2.25 4.80
N PRO A 64 13.75 -1.97 5.48
CA PRO A 64 14.96 -1.57 4.76
C PRO A 64 15.36 -2.69 3.78
N LYS A 65 16.01 -2.32 2.67
CA LYS A 65 16.47 -3.31 1.69
C LYS A 65 17.22 -4.45 2.39
N PRO A 66 16.96 -5.70 2.00
CA PRO A 66 17.65 -6.83 2.63
C PRO A 66 19.17 -6.73 2.44
N LEU A 67 19.91 -7.03 3.50
CA LEU A 67 21.37 -6.97 3.60
C LEU A 67 22.15 -7.87 2.60
N ASN A 68 21.45 -8.68 1.80
CA ASN A 68 22.05 -9.57 0.81
C ASN A 68 22.56 -8.85 -0.45
N GLU A 69 22.40 -7.54 -0.57
CA GLU A 69 23.03 -6.73 -1.61
C GLU A 69 24.28 -5.97 -1.14
N ILE A 70 24.81 -6.30 0.04
CA ILE A 70 26.17 -5.90 0.43
C ILE A 70 27.12 -6.87 -0.23
N VAL A 71 27.38 -6.66 -1.51
CA VAL A 71 28.56 -7.23 -2.18
C VAL A 71 29.76 -6.43 -1.71
N ASP A 72 30.77 -7.17 -1.21
CA ASP A 72 32.03 -6.69 -0.70
C ASP A 72 32.57 -5.42 -1.36
N GLY A 73 32.92 -4.45 -0.54
CA GLY A 73 33.92 -3.45 -0.87
C GLY A 73 33.39 -2.02 -1.00
N GLU A 74 33.78 -1.21 -0.01
CA GLU A 74 33.75 0.24 0.02
C GLU A 74 32.38 0.90 0.20
N SER A 75 31.99 1.01 1.46
CA SER A 75 30.93 1.89 1.92
C SER A 75 31.34 3.34 1.76
N GLU A 76 30.98 3.95 0.64
CA GLU A 76 30.74 5.40 0.66
C GLU A 76 29.60 5.67 1.66
N PRO A 77 29.65 6.73 2.48
CA PRO A 77 28.51 7.09 3.33
C PRO A 77 27.37 7.46 2.40
N GLU A 78 26.42 6.52 2.26
CA GLU A 78 25.19 6.79 1.48
C GLU A 78 24.57 8.07 2.02
N LYS A 79 24.41 9.03 1.12
CA LYS A 79 23.51 10.19 1.31
C LYS A 79 22.23 9.68 1.95
N GLU A 80 21.81 10.34 3.03
CA GLU A 80 20.58 10.04 3.75
C GLU A 80 19.48 9.59 2.80
N GLY A 81 19.32 8.26 2.67
CA GLY A 81 18.20 7.68 1.93
C GLY A 81 16.93 8.21 2.56
N SER A 82 15.99 8.65 1.75
CA SER A 82 14.69 9.09 2.25
C SER A 82 14.18 8.06 3.26
N THR A 83 13.67 8.51 4.41
CA THR A 83 13.07 7.66 5.44
C THR A 83 11.93 6.78 4.90
N LEU A 84 11.51 7.03 3.65
CA LEU A 84 10.49 6.32 2.90
C LEU A 84 11.06 5.27 1.92
N ASP A 85 12.38 5.04 1.90
CA ASP A 85 12.98 4.00 1.08
C ASP A 85 12.93 2.64 1.77
N GLY A 86 12.73 1.59 0.97
CA GLY A 86 12.59 0.21 1.44
C GLY A 86 11.57 -0.58 0.63
N GLU A 87 11.29 -1.78 1.08
CA GLU A 87 10.28 -2.67 0.49
C GLU A 87 9.02 -2.75 1.36
N ILE A 88 7.87 -2.86 0.71
CA ILE A 88 6.60 -3.09 1.39
C ILE A 88 6.45 -4.58 1.67
N VAL A 89 6.30 -4.91 2.94
CA VAL A 89 5.96 -6.26 3.43
C VAL A 89 4.57 -6.21 4.03
N ILE A 90 3.66 -7.02 3.48
CA ILE A 90 2.29 -7.15 3.99
C ILE A 90 2.31 -8.17 5.13
N ILE A 91 1.73 -7.80 6.26
CA ILE A 91 1.72 -8.60 7.50
C ILE A 91 0.29 -8.85 7.97
N ASP A 92 0.14 -9.69 8.99
CA ASP A 92 -1.15 -10.03 9.61
C ASP A 92 -2.15 -10.65 8.64
N LEU A 93 -1.79 -11.82 8.13
CA LEU A 93 -2.63 -12.59 7.21
C LEU A 93 -3.70 -13.43 7.92
N GLY A 94 -4.06 -13.09 9.16
CA GLY A 94 -5.03 -13.85 9.96
C GLY A 94 -6.43 -13.93 9.35
N LEU A 95 -6.82 -12.96 8.54
CA LEU A 95 -8.09 -12.92 7.80
C LEU A 95 -7.91 -13.19 6.30
N ALA A 96 -6.69 -13.50 5.86
CA ALA A 96 -6.40 -13.74 4.46
C ALA A 96 -7.04 -15.05 3.97
N SER A 97 -7.43 -15.05 2.71
CA SER A 97 -7.98 -16.21 2.03
C SER A 97 -7.51 -16.31 0.59
N GLY A 98 -7.57 -17.52 0.03
CA GLY A 98 -7.35 -17.72 -1.39
C GLY A 98 -8.56 -17.28 -2.19
N SER A 99 -8.38 -16.37 -3.14
CA SER A 99 -9.40 -15.98 -4.11
C SER A 99 -8.80 -15.47 -5.40
N VAL A 100 -9.40 -15.87 -6.50
CA VAL A 100 -9.11 -15.35 -7.84
C VAL A 100 -10.21 -14.43 -8.36
N LEU A 101 -11.25 -14.21 -7.55
CA LEU A 101 -12.40 -13.38 -7.94
C LEU A 101 -12.01 -11.90 -7.95
N HIS A 102 -12.37 -11.21 -9.02
CA HIS A 102 -12.15 -9.75 -9.12
C HIS A 102 -12.91 -8.97 -8.04
N GLU A 103 -14.07 -9.47 -7.64
CA GLU A 103 -14.89 -8.92 -6.56
C GLU A 103 -14.11 -8.86 -5.24
N ASP A 104 -13.53 -9.98 -4.80
CA ASP A 104 -12.83 -10.07 -3.53
C ASP A 104 -11.58 -9.18 -3.53
N ARG A 105 -10.85 -9.12 -4.64
CA ARG A 105 -9.71 -8.23 -4.83
C ARG A 105 -10.12 -6.75 -4.80
N ALA A 106 -11.28 -6.43 -5.42
CA ALA A 106 -11.81 -5.08 -5.40
C ALA A 106 -12.28 -4.65 -3.99
N VAL A 107 -12.86 -5.56 -3.22
CA VAL A 107 -13.21 -5.31 -1.82
C VAL A 107 -11.96 -5.04 -0.99
N ASP A 108 -10.89 -5.79 -1.19
CA ASP A 108 -9.60 -5.56 -0.51
C ASP A 108 -9.06 -4.14 -0.80
N LEU A 109 -9.07 -3.71 -2.05
CA LEU A 109 -8.68 -2.36 -2.44
C LEU A 109 -9.61 -1.29 -1.84
N TYR A 110 -10.90 -1.55 -1.78
CA TYR A 110 -11.87 -0.64 -1.20
C TYR A 110 -11.63 -0.45 0.31
N VAL A 111 -11.33 -1.53 1.02
CA VAL A 111 -10.95 -1.47 2.45
C VAL A 111 -9.70 -0.62 2.63
N LEU A 112 -8.66 -0.83 1.79
CA LEU A 112 -7.45 -0.03 1.83
C LEU A 112 -7.73 1.46 1.57
N GLU A 113 -8.50 1.77 0.54
CA GLU A 113 -8.87 3.15 0.20
C GLU A 113 -9.60 3.86 1.35
N ARG A 114 -10.59 3.19 1.94
CA ARG A 114 -11.35 3.74 3.08
C ARG A 114 -10.48 3.92 4.32
N ALA A 115 -9.67 2.94 4.65
CA ALA A 115 -8.74 3.03 5.77
C ALA A 115 -7.70 4.13 5.55
N PHE A 116 -7.20 4.28 4.32
CA PHE A 116 -6.23 5.31 3.96
C PHE A 116 -6.82 6.71 4.12
N GLY A 117 -7.99 6.99 3.55
CA GLY A 117 -8.66 8.29 3.69
C GLY A 117 -9.00 8.65 5.13
N SER A 118 -9.33 7.66 5.97
CA SER A 118 -9.57 7.86 7.40
C SER A 118 -8.28 8.12 8.21
N THR A 119 -7.19 7.41 7.90
CA THR A 119 -5.93 7.45 8.65
C THR A 119 -4.99 8.56 8.17
N HIS A 120 -5.01 8.83 6.85
CA HIS A 120 -4.12 9.78 6.18
C HIS A 120 -4.92 10.78 5.32
N PRO A 121 -5.88 11.52 5.87
CA PRO A 121 -6.76 12.38 5.06
C PRO A 121 -6.00 13.43 4.24
N ARG A 122 -4.86 13.89 4.72
CA ARG A 122 -4.02 14.86 4.02
C ARG A 122 -3.31 14.29 2.79
N ALA A 123 -3.08 12.97 2.76
CA ALA A 123 -2.44 12.27 1.65
C ALA A 123 -3.44 11.59 0.71
N GLU A 124 -4.73 11.73 0.94
CA GLU A 124 -5.79 11.11 0.13
C GLU A 124 -5.68 11.51 -1.35
N CYS A 125 -5.24 12.74 -1.63
CA CYS A 125 -5.05 13.25 -3.00
C CYS A 125 -4.04 12.46 -3.83
N ILE A 126 -3.08 11.77 -3.20
CA ILE A 126 -2.08 10.94 -3.89
C ILE A 126 -2.40 9.43 -3.85
N PHE A 127 -3.55 9.02 -3.33
CA PHE A 127 -3.95 7.61 -3.32
C PHE A 127 -4.10 7.02 -4.74
N SER A 128 -4.36 7.84 -5.73
CA SER A 128 -4.36 7.43 -7.14
C SER A 128 -3.07 6.74 -7.57
N GLU A 129 -1.92 7.12 -7.01
CA GLU A 129 -0.62 6.47 -7.28
C GLU A 129 -0.61 4.99 -6.86
N VAL A 130 -1.34 4.63 -5.80
CA VAL A 130 -1.53 3.24 -5.39
C VAL A 130 -2.29 2.47 -6.47
N LEU A 131 -3.39 3.04 -6.94
CA LEU A 131 -4.26 2.39 -7.94
C LEU A 131 -3.59 2.30 -9.31
N ASP A 132 -2.84 3.31 -9.73
CA ASP A 132 -2.11 3.30 -10.99
C ASP A 132 -1.02 2.21 -11.00
N ALA A 133 -0.24 2.11 -9.91
CA ALA A 133 0.76 1.07 -9.77
C ALA A 133 0.14 -0.33 -9.67
N TYR A 134 -0.99 -0.46 -8.97
CA TYR A 134 -1.77 -1.70 -8.93
C TYR A 134 -2.25 -2.11 -10.32
N GLY A 135 -2.82 -1.18 -11.08
CA GLY A 135 -3.34 -1.40 -12.42
C GLY A 135 -2.31 -1.93 -13.42
N SER A 136 -1.04 -1.62 -13.19
CA SER A 136 0.09 -2.08 -14.01
C SER A 136 0.75 -3.35 -13.50
N SER A 137 0.33 -3.89 -12.35
CA SER A 137 1.08 -4.95 -11.64
C SER A 137 0.83 -6.36 -12.18
N PHE A 138 -0.34 -6.64 -12.78
CA PHE A 138 -0.66 -7.92 -13.40
C PHE A 138 -1.81 -7.77 -14.44
N PRO A 139 -1.96 -8.74 -15.36
CA PRO A 139 -2.87 -8.58 -16.50
C PRO A 139 -4.34 -8.33 -16.13
N GLN A 140 -4.84 -8.90 -15.04
CA GLN A 140 -6.23 -8.74 -14.61
C GLN A 140 -6.47 -7.50 -13.73
N ALA A 141 -5.43 -6.78 -13.33
CA ALA A 141 -5.55 -5.61 -12.47
C ALA A 141 -6.51 -4.54 -13.00
N PRO A 142 -6.52 -4.19 -14.31
CA PRO A 142 -7.48 -3.23 -14.84
C PRO A 142 -8.94 -3.66 -14.67
N VAL A 143 -9.23 -4.95 -14.73
CA VAL A 143 -10.59 -5.49 -14.50
C VAL A 143 -10.98 -5.35 -13.03
N VAL A 144 -10.05 -5.57 -12.12
CA VAL A 144 -10.26 -5.37 -10.68
C VAL A 144 -10.56 -3.89 -10.37
N LEU A 145 -9.85 -2.96 -11.02
CA LEU A 145 -10.11 -1.52 -10.84
C LEU A 145 -11.51 -1.10 -11.33
N LYS A 146 -11.99 -1.66 -12.44
CA LYS A 146 -13.39 -1.46 -12.87
C LYS A 146 -14.38 -2.00 -11.83
N LYS A 147 -14.08 -3.16 -11.27
CA LYS A 147 -14.89 -3.75 -10.22
C LYS A 147 -14.87 -2.92 -8.93
N LEU A 148 -13.75 -2.26 -8.63
CA LEU A 148 -13.65 -1.33 -7.51
C LEU A 148 -14.67 -0.19 -7.61
N ASP A 149 -14.92 0.34 -8.80
CA ASP A 149 -15.93 1.38 -8.98
C ASP A 149 -17.35 0.90 -8.63
N GLU A 150 -17.68 -0.34 -8.98
CA GLU A 150 -18.95 -0.96 -8.59
C GLU A 150 -19.05 -1.14 -7.06
N VAL A 151 -17.95 -1.57 -6.42
CA VAL A 151 -17.86 -1.74 -4.95
C VAL A 151 -18.04 -0.39 -4.25
N ARG A 152 -17.40 0.67 -4.75
CA ARG A 152 -17.55 2.05 -4.24
C ARG A 152 -19.01 2.51 -4.30
N MET A 153 -19.68 2.24 -5.40
CA MET A 153 -21.10 2.62 -5.55
C MET A 153 -22.01 1.91 -4.54
N ARG A 154 -21.77 0.64 -4.27
CA ARG A 154 -22.49 -0.12 -3.23
C ARG A 154 -22.22 0.42 -1.83
N GLY A 155 -20.98 0.77 -1.53
CA GLY A 155 -20.58 1.37 -0.27
C GLY A 155 -21.27 2.70 -0.02
N ARG A 156 -21.39 3.57 -1.03
CA ARG A 156 -22.12 4.84 -0.95
C ARG A 156 -23.61 4.63 -0.66
N LYS A 157 -24.26 3.68 -1.32
CA LYS A 157 -25.67 3.35 -1.07
C LYS A 157 -25.91 2.93 0.38
N ARG A 158 -25.03 2.09 0.95
CA ARG A 158 -25.13 1.70 2.37
C ARG A 158 -24.98 2.87 3.32
N SER A 159 -24.08 3.80 3.04
CA SER A 159 -23.88 5.02 3.86
C SER A 159 -25.08 5.96 3.80
N MET A 160 -25.83 5.97 2.72
CA MET A 160 -27.04 6.78 2.55
C MET A 160 -28.29 6.16 3.20
N LEU A 161 -28.32 4.85 3.42
CA LEU A 161 -29.43 4.09 3.97
C LEU A 161 -29.31 3.79 5.46
N GLY A 162 -28.12 4.02 6.04
CA GLY A 162 -27.78 3.68 7.42
C GLY A 162 -27.70 4.89 8.35
#